data_34541e784e0212d728ffb3c6e6e15ce8
#
_entry.id   34541e784e0212d728ffb3c6e6e15ce8
#
_cell.length_a   1.000
_cell.length_b   1.000
_cell.length_c   1.000
_cell.angle_alpha   90.00
_cell.angle_beta   90.00
_cell.angle_gamma   90.00
#
_symmetry.space_group_name_H-M   'P 1'
#
loop_
_entity.id
_entity.type
_entity.pdbx_description
1 polymer ?
#
loop_
_entity_poly.entity_id
_entity_poly.type
_entity_poly.pdbx_seq_one_letter_code
_entity_poly.pdbx_strand_id
1 'polypeptide(L)'
;MQTYFSFLAAALYVVCTLIPGQRRILNPSLTAIAWLMHGVSLWFAVFFADGLQVGFAIMLSAALWISVLVYLLETRNFSLDGLKVLLLPNAAVMVVLPVFFPGSLITLVGKTTMFPWHIAVALLAYSTLTIAAFHALVMILQDTHLHKLRGNQNQHWLNTAIERLPALMTMEKILFRLVFLGFILLSLTVLSGIIFSEQVLGVAFKWDHKTLLSLLSWALFGILLAGRQWRGWRGKTVLSFTLGGFLTLLMAYVGSRFVLEVLLHRSLT
;
A
#
# COMPACT_ATOMS: atom_id res chain seq x y z
N MET A 1 -21.13 2.14 -14.40
CA MET A 1 -21.18 1.39 -13.13
C MET A 1 -19.94 1.68 -12.27
N GLN A 2 -18.71 1.45 -12.75
CA GLN A 2 -17.45 1.76 -12.04
C GLN A 2 -17.47 3.13 -11.36
N THR A 3 -17.73 4.20 -12.11
CA THR A 3 -17.70 5.59 -11.65
C THR A 3 -18.60 5.86 -10.43
N TYR A 4 -19.83 5.31 -10.45
CA TYR A 4 -20.76 5.49 -9.33
C TYR A 4 -20.23 4.83 -8.05
N PHE A 5 -19.74 3.59 -8.14
CA PHE A 5 -19.17 2.88 -6.98
C PHE A 5 -17.89 3.54 -6.47
N SER A 6 -17.04 4.09 -7.36
CA SER A 6 -15.83 4.82 -6.99
C SER A 6 -16.15 6.05 -6.15
N PHE A 7 -17.06 6.91 -6.62
CA PHE A 7 -17.42 8.14 -5.88
C PHE A 7 -18.17 7.84 -4.60
N LEU A 8 -19.05 6.83 -4.59
CA LEU A 8 -19.74 6.41 -3.37
C LEU A 8 -18.74 5.90 -2.31
N ALA A 9 -17.81 5.03 -2.70
CA ALA A 9 -16.77 4.54 -1.80
C ALA A 9 -15.88 5.69 -1.28
N ALA A 10 -15.49 6.62 -2.14
CA ALA A 10 -14.70 7.79 -1.76
C ALA A 10 -15.44 8.66 -0.72
N ALA A 11 -16.72 8.96 -0.97
CA ALA A 11 -17.54 9.73 -0.04
C ALA A 11 -17.65 9.03 1.34
N LEU A 12 -17.87 7.73 1.35
CA LEU A 12 -17.92 6.95 2.59
C LEU A 12 -16.57 6.95 3.32
N TYR A 13 -15.43 6.82 2.64
CA TYR A 13 -14.11 6.91 3.27
C TYR A 13 -13.87 8.29 3.89
N VAL A 14 -14.25 9.37 3.21
CA VAL A 14 -14.16 10.74 3.76
C VAL A 14 -15.03 10.88 5.00
N VAL A 15 -16.30 10.43 4.95
CA VAL A 15 -17.20 10.42 6.10
C VAL A 15 -16.60 9.63 7.26
N CYS A 16 -16.09 8.43 7.00
CA CYS A 16 -15.44 7.60 8.03
C CYS A 16 -14.22 8.31 8.66
N THR A 17 -13.47 9.10 7.90
CA THR A 17 -12.33 9.87 8.42
C THR A 17 -12.78 10.93 9.42
N LEU A 18 -13.90 11.58 9.14
CA LEU A 18 -14.43 12.69 9.95
C LEU A 18 -15.17 12.21 11.21
N ILE A 19 -15.68 10.96 11.23
CA ILE A 19 -16.38 10.41 12.42
C ILE A 19 -15.37 10.17 13.54
N PRO A 20 -15.58 10.74 14.75
CA PRO A 20 -14.70 10.48 15.89
C PRO A 20 -14.63 9.00 16.26
N GLY A 21 -13.45 8.51 16.64
CA GLY A 21 -13.19 7.08 16.97
C GLY A 21 -13.99 6.54 18.17
N GLN A 22 -14.65 7.40 18.94
CA GLN A 22 -15.50 7.02 20.08
C GLN A 22 -16.74 6.18 19.71
N ARG A 23 -17.18 6.23 18.43
CA ARG A 23 -18.31 5.40 17.97
C ARG A 23 -17.81 4.02 17.52
N ARG A 24 -17.57 3.16 18.48
CA ARG A 24 -16.88 1.85 18.37
C ARG A 24 -17.49 0.86 17.36
N ILE A 25 -18.77 0.95 17.02
CA ILE A 25 -19.47 0.03 16.10
C ILE A 25 -19.72 0.66 14.74
N LEU A 26 -20.17 1.93 14.69
CA LEU A 26 -20.58 2.57 13.43
C LEU A 26 -19.41 2.79 12.47
N ASN A 27 -18.25 3.14 12.98
CA ASN A 27 -17.08 3.49 12.16
C ASN A 27 -16.49 2.27 11.43
N PRO A 28 -16.22 1.12 12.06
CA PRO A 28 -15.76 -0.08 11.36
C PRO A 28 -16.78 -0.61 10.35
N SER A 29 -18.09 -0.56 10.66
CA SER A 29 -19.14 -1.02 9.76
C SER A 29 -19.24 -0.15 8.51
N LEU A 30 -19.21 1.17 8.65
CA LEU A 30 -19.21 2.08 7.51
C LEU A 30 -17.92 1.94 6.67
N THR A 31 -16.77 1.75 7.32
CA THR A 31 -15.51 1.49 6.61
C THR A 31 -15.56 0.16 5.84
N ALA A 32 -16.20 -0.88 6.41
CA ALA A 32 -16.40 -2.15 5.71
C ALA A 32 -17.31 -2.01 4.50
N ILE A 33 -18.38 -1.21 4.60
CA ILE A 33 -19.26 -0.89 3.45
C ILE A 33 -18.48 -0.13 2.37
N ALA A 34 -17.70 0.89 2.76
CA ALA A 34 -16.84 1.62 1.83
C ALA A 34 -15.84 0.69 1.14
N TRP A 35 -15.24 -0.23 1.87
CA TRP A 35 -14.33 -1.25 1.36
C TRP A 35 -15.00 -2.19 0.35
N LEU A 36 -16.22 -2.65 0.62
CA LEU A 36 -17.00 -3.46 -0.33
C LEU A 36 -17.31 -2.69 -1.62
N MET A 37 -17.75 -1.41 -1.51
CA MET A 37 -18.02 -0.57 -2.68
C MET A 37 -16.74 -0.32 -3.50
N HIS A 38 -15.60 -0.16 -2.83
CA HIS A 38 -14.29 -0.04 -3.45
C HIS A 38 -13.93 -1.32 -4.22
N GLY A 39 -14.14 -2.51 -3.63
CA GLY A 39 -13.92 -3.78 -4.30
C GLY A 39 -14.80 -3.97 -5.54
N VAL A 40 -16.07 -3.58 -5.46
CA VAL A 40 -17.00 -3.60 -6.62
C VAL A 40 -16.52 -2.65 -7.71
N SER A 41 -16.04 -1.45 -7.34
CA SER A 41 -15.47 -0.50 -8.28
C SER A 41 -14.24 -1.08 -8.99
N LEU A 42 -13.33 -1.72 -8.25
CA LEU A 42 -12.14 -2.38 -8.80
C LEU A 42 -12.51 -3.55 -9.71
N TRP A 43 -13.54 -4.32 -9.38
CA TRP A 43 -14.03 -5.39 -10.25
C TRP A 43 -14.39 -4.85 -11.64
N PHE A 44 -15.20 -3.79 -11.70
CA PHE A 44 -15.56 -3.16 -12.96
C PHE A 44 -14.39 -2.42 -13.65
N ALA A 45 -13.35 -2.06 -12.92
CA ALA A 45 -12.16 -1.42 -13.49
C ALA A 45 -11.18 -2.42 -14.10
N VAL A 46 -11.09 -3.63 -13.53
CA VAL A 46 -10.05 -4.62 -13.87
C VAL A 46 -10.55 -5.65 -14.88
N PHE A 47 -11.77 -6.18 -14.69
CA PHE A 47 -12.25 -7.32 -15.45
C PHE A 47 -13.08 -6.90 -16.66
N PHE A 48 -12.59 -7.27 -17.84
CA PHE A 48 -13.26 -7.11 -19.12
C PHE A 48 -13.40 -8.48 -19.81
N ALA A 49 -14.34 -8.59 -20.75
CA ALA A 49 -14.58 -9.83 -21.48
C ALA A 49 -13.33 -10.34 -22.22
N ASP A 50 -12.50 -9.41 -22.72
CA ASP A 50 -11.34 -9.72 -23.57
C ASP A 50 -10.01 -9.75 -22.80
N GLY A 51 -10.02 -9.50 -21.48
CA GLY A 51 -8.77 -9.47 -20.69
C GLY A 51 -8.85 -8.69 -19.40
N LEU A 52 -7.68 -8.36 -18.86
CA LEU A 52 -7.54 -7.57 -17.64
C LEU A 52 -7.04 -6.16 -17.97
N GLN A 53 -7.71 -5.16 -17.43
CA GLN A 53 -7.21 -3.80 -17.47
C GLN A 53 -6.22 -3.57 -16.34
N VAL A 54 -5.00 -3.10 -16.68
CA VAL A 54 -3.90 -2.91 -15.73
C VAL A 54 -3.26 -1.55 -15.98
N GLY A 55 -3.08 -0.79 -14.90
CA GLY A 55 -2.45 0.52 -14.94
C GLY A 55 -1.96 0.92 -13.55
N PHE A 56 -1.18 2.00 -13.47
CA PHE A 56 -0.66 2.46 -12.19
C PHE A 56 -1.78 2.81 -11.20
N ALA A 57 -2.86 3.43 -11.69
CA ALA A 57 -4.00 3.84 -10.88
C ALA A 57 -4.77 2.64 -10.31
N ILE A 58 -5.01 1.62 -11.12
CA ILE A 58 -5.65 0.38 -10.69
C ILE A 58 -4.81 -0.33 -9.62
N MET A 59 -3.48 -0.40 -9.81
CA MET A 59 -2.59 -1.04 -8.84
C MET A 59 -2.52 -0.29 -7.52
N LEU A 60 -2.46 1.05 -7.53
CA LEU A 60 -2.53 1.86 -6.32
C LEU A 60 -3.87 1.69 -5.61
N SER A 61 -4.97 1.72 -6.35
CA SER A 61 -6.32 1.53 -5.82
C SER A 61 -6.46 0.15 -5.17
N ALA A 62 -6.03 -0.91 -5.84
CA ALA A 62 -6.05 -2.27 -5.31
C ALA A 62 -5.13 -2.44 -4.08
N ALA A 63 -3.94 -1.82 -4.08
CA ALA A 63 -3.05 -1.82 -2.92
C ALA A 63 -3.72 -1.17 -1.70
N LEU A 64 -4.36 -0.01 -1.88
CA LEU A 64 -5.09 0.66 -0.80
C LEU A 64 -6.34 -0.13 -0.37
N TRP A 65 -7.04 -0.79 -1.29
CA TRP A 65 -8.17 -1.66 -0.98
C TRP A 65 -7.76 -2.80 -0.03
N ILE A 66 -6.67 -3.50 -0.31
CA ILE A 66 -6.11 -4.54 0.57
C ILE A 66 -5.60 -3.91 1.88
N SER A 67 -4.99 -2.72 1.83
CA SER A 67 -4.51 -2.00 3.01
C SER A 67 -5.66 -1.66 3.97
N VAL A 68 -6.82 -1.25 3.45
CA VAL A 68 -8.03 -1.01 4.27
C VAL A 68 -8.55 -2.32 4.88
N LEU A 69 -8.48 -3.46 4.16
CA LEU A 69 -8.84 -4.76 4.72
C LEU A 69 -7.96 -5.10 5.92
N VAL A 70 -6.64 -5.00 5.78
CA VAL A 70 -5.71 -5.26 6.89
C VAL A 70 -5.98 -4.32 8.05
N TYR A 71 -6.21 -3.04 7.79
CA TYR A 71 -6.62 -2.08 8.82
C TYR A 71 -7.90 -2.54 9.55
N LEU A 72 -8.94 -2.99 8.83
CA LEU A 72 -10.18 -3.49 9.43
C LEU A 72 -9.95 -4.73 10.31
N LEU A 73 -9.05 -5.61 9.93
CA LEU A 73 -8.68 -6.79 10.72
C LEU A 73 -7.89 -6.41 11.98
N GLU A 74 -6.94 -5.52 11.87
CA GLU A 74 -6.08 -5.09 12.98
C GLU A 74 -6.82 -4.20 13.99
N THR A 75 -7.80 -3.40 13.57
CA THR A 75 -8.61 -2.56 14.49
C THR A 75 -9.44 -3.37 15.47
N ARG A 76 -9.63 -4.66 15.25
CA ARG A 76 -10.27 -5.57 16.23
C ARG A 76 -9.40 -5.77 17.47
N ASN A 77 -8.08 -5.70 17.32
CA ASN A 77 -7.11 -6.01 18.36
C ASN A 77 -6.48 -4.76 18.99
N PHE A 78 -6.38 -3.67 18.22
CA PHE A 78 -5.68 -2.46 18.62
C PHE A 78 -6.49 -1.20 18.24
N SER A 79 -6.38 -0.16 19.06
CA SER A 79 -6.89 1.17 18.72
C SER A 79 -5.92 1.83 17.72
N LEU A 80 -6.27 1.86 16.43
CA LEU A 80 -5.45 2.40 15.35
C LEU A 80 -6.05 3.69 14.76
N ASP A 81 -6.67 4.53 15.59
CA ASP A 81 -7.33 5.77 15.15
C ASP A 81 -6.39 6.72 14.39
N GLY A 82 -5.10 6.74 14.74
CA GLY A 82 -4.10 7.54 14.02
C GLY A 82 -3.81 7.02 12.61
N LEU A 83 -3.79 5.69 12.43
CA LEU A 83 -3.59 5.08 11.11
C LEU A 83 -4.79 5.37 10.18
N LYS A 84 -6.00 5.37 10.72
CA LYS A 84 -7.23 5.72 10.00
C LYS A 84 -7.13 7.07 9.30
N VAL A 85 -6.62 8.09 9.99
CA VAL A 85 -6.51 9.47 9.49
C VAL A 85 -5.60 9.56 8.27
N LEU A 86 -4.59 8.72 8.15
CA LEU A 86 -3.71 8.66 6.98
C LEU A 86 -4.25 7.72 5.91
N LEU A 87 -4.78 6.56 6.29
CA LEU A 87 -5.15 5.51 5.34
C LEU A 87 -6.42 5.83 4.56
N LEU A 88 -7.51 6.25 5.24
CA LEU A 88 -8.81 6.41 4.58
C LEU A 88 -8.89 7.57 3.58
N PRO A 89 -8.29 8.76 3.82
CA PRO A 89 -8.25 9.80 2.81
C PRO A 89 -7.48 9.39 1.56
N ASN A 90 -6.36 8.66 1.74
CA ASN A 90 -5.62 8.13 0.61
C ASN A 90 -6.44 7.07 -0.15
N ALA A 91 -7.17 6.19 0.54
CA ALA A 91 -8.07 5.23 -0.09
C ALA A 91 -9.20 5.93 -0.86
N ALA A 92 -9.73 7.06 -0.34
CA ALA A 92 -10.74 7.87 -1.04
C ALA A 92 -10.21 8.46 -2.35
N VAL A 93 -8.97 8.96 -2.36
CA VAL A 93 -8.33 9.45 -3.59
C VAL A 93 -8.06 8.30 -4.56
N MET A 94 -7.49 7.20 -4.07
CA MET A 94 -7.05 6.09 -4.92
C MET A 94 -8.21 5.28 -5.51
N VAL A 95 -9.39 5.23 -4.89
CA VAL A 95 -10.56 4.56 -5.49
C VAL A 95 -11.13 5.31 -6.70
N VAL A 96 -10.93 6.63 -6.75
CA VAL A 96 -11.38 7.48 -7.86
C VAL A 96 -10.35 7.53 -8.98
N LEU A 97 -9.08 7.32 -8.68
CA LEU A 97 -7.97 7.47 -9.63
C LEU A 97 -8.13 6.62 -10.92
N PRO A 98 -8.59 5.34 -10.88
CA PRO A 98 -8.81 4.52 -12.08
C PRO A 98 -9.90 5.05 -13.03
N VAL A 99 -10.76 5.97 -12.58
CA VAL A 99 -11.76 6.61 -13.44
C VAL A 99 -11.08 7.58 -14.42
N PHE A 100 -10.02 8.25 -13.97
CA PHE A 100 -9.25 9.21 -14.79
C PHE A 100 -8.09 8.53 -15.54
N PHE A 101 -7.54 7.46 -14.98
CA PHE A 101 -6.38 6.75 -15.53
C PHE A 101 -6.69 5.25 -15.61
N PRO A 102 -7.51 4.81 -16.57
CA PRO A 102 -7.97 3.43 -16.67
C PRO A 102 -6.85 2.42 -16.99
N GLY A 103 -5.71 2.88 -17.52
CA GLY A 103 -4.60 1.99 -17.89
C GLY A 103 -4.79 1.33 -19.26
N SER A 104 -4.12 0.18 -19.46
CA SER A 104 -4.14 -0.56 -20.73
C SER A 104 -4.74 -1.96 -20.54
N LEU A 105 -5.48 -2.43 -21.53
CA LEU A 105 -6.02 -3.79 -21.58
C LEU A 105 -4.90 -4.78 -21.93
N ILE A 106 -4.74 -5.81 -21.11
CA ILE A 106 -3.82 -6.92 -21.33
C ILE A 106 -4.64 -8.15 -21.65
N THR A 107 -4.49 -8.67 -22.87
CA THR A 107 -5.10 -9.94 -23.26
C THR A 107 -4.43 -11.09 -22.52
N LEU A 108 -5.21 -12.02 -21.98
CA LEU A 108 -4.70 -13.21 -21.28
C LEU A 108 -4.36 -14.36 -22.23
N VAL A 109 -4.78 -14.25 -23.50
CA VAL A 109 -4.52 -15.27 -24.52
C VAL A 109 -3.01 -15.40 -24.74
N GLY A 110 -2.48 -16.61 -24.61
CA GLY A 110 -1.06 -16.90 -24.75
C GLY A 110 -0.17 -16.58 -23.54
N LYS A 111 -0.75 -16.13 -22.41
CA LYS A 111 -0.01 -15.95 -21.16
C LYS A 111 0.03 -17.24 -20.35
N THR A 112 1.13 -17.46 -19.61
CA THR A 112 1.26 -18.60 -18.71
C THR A 112 0.28 -18.53 -17.55
N THR A 113 -0.13 -19.68 -17.02
CA THR A 113 -1.03 -19.79 -15.85
C THR A 113 -0.45 -19.13 -14.58
N MET A 114 0.88 -18.96 -14.53
CA MET A 114 1.58 -18.32 -13.40
C MET A 114 1.46 -16.79 -13.38
N PHE A 115 1.12 -16.15 -14.50
CA PHE A 115 1.04 -14.69 -14.59
C PHE A 115 0.05 -14.05 -13.60
N PRO A 116 -1.22 -14.51 -13.45
CA PRO A 116 -2.15 -13.97 -12.46
C PRO A 116 -1.63 -14.13 -11.02
N TRP A 117 -0.99 -15.25 -10.70
CA TRP A 117 -0.41 -15.49 -9.38
C TRP A 117 0.73 -14.55 -9.05
N HIS A 118 1.61 -14.27 -10.02
CA HIS A 118 2.66 -13.26 -9.86
C HIS A 118 2.08 -11.88 -9.54
N ILE A 119 1.04 -11.46 -10.29
CA ILE A 119 0.35 -10.18 -10.02
C ILE A 119 -0.27 -10.16 -8.62
N ALA A 120 -0.96 -11.24 -8.22
CA ALA A 120 -1.59 -11.33 -6.91
C ALA A 120 -0.57 -11.21 -5.77
N VAL A 121 0.54 -11.95 -5.84
CA VAL A 121 1.60 -11.89 -4.83
C VAL A 121 2.28 -10.52 -4.81
N ALA A 122 2.54 -9.93 -5.97
CA ALA A 122 3.08 -8.57 -6.07
C ALA A 122 2.14 -7.56 -5.41
N LEU A 123 0.84 -7.65 -5.68
CA LEU A 123 -0.16 -6.77 -5.10
C LEU A 123 -0.23 -6.90 -3.57
N LEU A 124 -0.16 -8.12 -3.03
CA LEU A 124 -0.08 -8.37 -1.59
C LEU A 124 1.20 -7.79 -0.97
N ALA A 125 2.36 -7.93 -1.64
CA ALA A 125 3.61 -7.34 -1.21
C ALA A 125 3.51 -5.80 -1.13
N TYR A 126 3.04 -5.17 -2.22
CA TYR A 126 2.82 -3.72 -2.26
C TYR A 126 1.89 -3.24 -1.16
N SER A 127 0.76 -3.93 -0.95
CA SER A 127 -0.23 -3.56 0.07
C SER A 127 0.35 -3.65 1.47
N THR A 128 1.03 -4.75 1.79
CA THR A 128 1.64 -4.95 3.11
C THR A 128 2.71 -3.90 3.40
N LEU A 129 3.57 -3.60 2.41
CA LEU A 129 4.61 -2.58 2.55
C LEU A 129 4.05 -1.16 2.54
N THR A 130 2.92 -0.90 1.88
CA THR A 130 2.18 0.37 1.98
C THR A 130 1.68 0.60 3.40
N ILE A 131 1.10 -0.43 4.04
CA ILE A 131 0.67 -0.34 5.44
C ILE A 131 1.88 -0.10 6.35
N ALA A 132 3.00 -0.80 6.12
CA ALA A 132 4.23 -0.59 6.88
C ALA A 132 4.73 0.86 6.73
N ALA A 133 4.67 1.44 5.53
CA ALA A 133 5.05 2.83 5.30
C ALA A 133 4.11 3.82 6.00
N PHE A 134 2.78 3.64 5.93
CA PHE A 134 1.84 4.46 6.69
C PHE A 134 2.05 4.32 8.19
N HIS A 135 2.31 3.10 8.67
CA HIS A 135 2.60 2.86 10.08
C HIS A 135 3.89 3.58 10.52
N ALA A 136 4.94 3.56 9.69
CA ALA A 136 6.17 4.31 9.94
C ALA A 136 5.92 5.83 9.97
N LEU A 137 5.08 6.38 9.08
CA LEU A 137 4.69 7.80 9.10
C LEU A 137 3.95 8.17 10.40
N VAL A 138 3.01 7.33 10.84
CA VAL A 138 2.30 7.53 12.12
C VAL A 138 3.29 7.54 13.29
N MET A 139 4.28 6.63 13.29
CA MET A 139 5.32 6.61 14.32
C MET A 139 6.18 7.88 14.31
N ILE A 140 6.52 8.43 13.13
CA ILE A 140 7.24 9.71 13.03
C ILE A 140 6.41 10.84 13.63
N LEU A 141 5.10 10.90 13.30
CA LEU A 141 4.21 11.91 13.86
C LEU A 141 4.09 11.78 15.38
N GLN A 142 4.00 10.56 15.90
CA GLN A 142 3.96 10.28 17.33
C GLN A 142 5.27 10.71 18.03
N ASP A 143 6.42 10.36 17.47
CA ASP A 143 7.74 10.73 18.00
C ASP A 143 7.91 12.25 18.04
N THR A 144 7.59 12.94 16.95
CA THR A 144 7.67 14.41 16.87
C THR A 144 6.71 15.10 17.83
N HIS A 145 5.50 14.53 18.03
CA HIS A 145 4.53 15.06 18.97
C HIS A 145 5.04 14.96 20.41
N LEU A 146 5.55 13.80 20.82
CA LEU A 146 6.11 13.58 22.15
C LEU A 146 7.28 14.53 22.47
N HIS A 147 8.08 14.90 21.48
CA HIS A 147 9.14 15.88 21.65
C HIS A 147 8.62 17.32 21.77
N LYS A 148 7.52 17.68 21.10
CA LYS A 148 6.92 19.03 21.14
C LYS A 148 6.08 19.31 22.40
N LEU A 149 5.50 18.27 23.03
CA LEU A 149 4.76 18.42 24.30
C LEU A 149 5.60 19.00 25.44
N ARG A 150 6.93 19.02 25.31
CA ARG A 150 7.83 19.74 26.20
C ARG A 150 7.77 21.26 26.09
N GLY A 151 7.08 21.87 25.10
CA GLY A 151 7.16 23.29 24.78
C GLY A 151 5.87 24.09 24.67
N ASN A 152 4.73 23.58 24.29
CA ASN A 152 3.48 24.37 24.18
C ASN A 152 2.20 23.52 23.98
N GLN A 153 1.15 23.83 24.75
CA GLN A 153 -0.15 23.13 24.71
C GLN A 153 -1.15 23.84 23.77
N ASN A 154 -1.05 23.63 22.46
CA ASN A 154 -2.18 23.94 21.59
C ASN A 154 -2.90 22.63 21.24
N GLN A 155 -4.11 22.45 21.76
CA GLN A 155 -4.98 21.30 21.51
C GLN A 155 -5.46 21.32 20.04
N HIS A 156 -4.80 20.51 19.21
CA HIS A 156 -5.26 20.21 17.86
C HIS A 156 -5.93 18.83 17.88
N TRP A 157 -6.98 18.59 17.09
CA TRP A 157 -7.65 17.29 16.95
C TRP A 157 -6.67 16.13 16.61
N LEU A 158 -5.58 16.41 15.90
CA LEU A 158 -4.48 15.48 15.66
C LEU A 158 -3.79 15.00 16.95
N ASN A 159 -3.69 15.87 17.95
CA ASN A 159 -3.05 15.52 19.22
C ASN A 159 -3.85 14.44 19.96
N THR A 160 -5.16 14.56 19.97
CA THR A 160 -6.06 13.56 20.59
C THR A 160 -6.01 12.19 19.87
N ALA A 161 -5.81 12.18 18.55
CA ALA A 161 -5.65 10.95 17.80
C ALA A 161 -4.30 10.27 18.07
N ILE A 162 -3.22 11.08 18.19
CA ILE A 162 -1.86 10.59 18.48
C ILE A 162 -1.74 10.06 19.91
N GLU A 163 -2.38 10.70 20.89
CA GLU A 163 -2.39 10.26 22.29
C GLU A 163 -3.06 8.90 22.51
N ARG A 164 -3.93 8.48 21.59
CA ARG A 164 -4.59 7.16 21.61
C ARG A 164 -3.80 6.06 20.93
N LEU A 165 -2.65 6.36 20.34
CA LEU A 165 -1.82 5.36 19.72
C LEU A 165 -1.14 4.48 20.79
N PRO A 166 -0.91 3.20 20.50
CA PRO A 166 -0.11 2.34 21.35
C PRO A 166 1.30 2.89 21.60
N ALA A 167 1.95 2.46 22.66
CA ALA A 167 3.32 2.84 22.94
C ALA A 167 4.25 2.56 21.73
N LEU A 168 5.20 3.47 21.45
CA LEU A 168 6.15 3.37 20.31
C LEU A 168 6.82 2.00 20.20
N MET A 169 7.13 1.35 21.32
CA MET A 169 7.68 -0.01 21.36
C MET A 169 6.74 -1.07 20.77
N THR A 170 5.43 -0.92 21.00
CA THR A 170 4.41 -1.81 20.44
C THR A 170 4.23 -1.55 18.95
N MET A 171 4.21 -0.27 18.57
CA MET A 171 4.16 0.15 17.17
C MET A 171 5.36 -0.39 16.37
N GLU A 172 6.56 -0.32 16.95
CA GLU A 172 7.77 -0.87 16.33
C GLU A 172 7.69 -2.39 16.10
N LYS A 173 7.12 -3.15 17.05
CA LYS A 173 6.90 -4.60 16.88
C LYS A 173 5.94 -4.90 15.73
N ILE A 174 4.85 -4.14 15.61
CA ILE A 174 3.89 -4.29 14.51
C ILE A 174 4.56 -3.95 13.18
N LEU A 175 5.31 -2.85 13.12
CA LEU A 175 6.07 -2.44 11.94
C LEU A 175 7.00 -3.56 11.44
N PHE A 176 7.77 -4.18 12.35
CA PHE A 176 8.67 -5.26 11.96
C PHE A 176 7.93 -6.51 11.45
N ARG A 177 6.76 -6.84 12.00
CA ARG A 177 5.92 -7.93 11.47
C ARG A 177 5.44 -7.64 10.06
N LEU A 178 4.98 -6.41 9.80
CA LEU A 178 4.56 -5.98 8.47
C LEU A 178 5.71 -5.98 7.48
N VAL A 179 6.87 -5.44 7.86
CA VAL A 179 8.09 -5.43 7.02
C VAL A 179 8.55 -6.85 6.73
N PHE A 180 8.56 -7.74 7.71
CA PHE A 180 8.95 -9.15 7.53
C PHE A 180 8.01 -9.89 6.57
N LEU A 181 6.70 -9.76 6.77
CA LEU A 181 5.71 -10.34 5.86
C LEU A 181 5.82 -9.75 4.45
N GLY A 182 5.94 -8.43 4.35
CA GLY A 182 6.14 -7.74 3.09
C GLY A 182 7.42 -8.16 2.36
N PHE A 183 8.51 -8.38 3.10
CA PHE A 183 9.77 -8.88 2.56
C PHE A 183 9.65 -10.30 2.00
N ILE A 184 8.95 -11.21 2.69
CA ILE A 184 8.68 -12.56 2.18
C ILE A 184 7.88 -12.48 0.88
N LEU A 185 6.79 -11.70 0.86
CA LEU A 185 5.96 -11.53 -0.34
C LEU A 185 6.73 -10.88 -1.49
N LEU A 186 7.58 -9.89 -1.18
CA LEU A 186 8.44 -9.26 -2.18
C LEU A 186 9.50 -10.24 -2.72
N SER A 187 10.05 -11.09 -1.88
CA SER A 187 10.98 -12.17 -2.30
C SER A 187 10.29 -13.14 -3.26
N LEU A 188 9.07 -13.56 -2.94
CA LEU A 188 8.27 -14.40 -3.83
C LEU A 188 7.94 -13.68 -5.16
N THR A 189 7.67 -12.37 -5.10
CA THR A 189 7.43 -11.54 -6.29
C THR A 189 8.66 -11.48 -7.18
N VAL A 190 9.85 -11.24 -6.60
CA VAL A 190 11.12 -11.19 -7.35
C VAL A 190 11.43 -12.56 -7.98
N LEU A 191 11.32 -13.63 -7.19
CA LEU A 191 11.57 -15.00 -7.69
C LEU A 191 10.60 -15.39 -8.80
N SER A 192 9.29 -15.18 -8.60
CA SER A 192 8.30 -15.47 -9.64
C SER A 192 8.49 -14.59 -10.89
N GLY A 193 8.96 -13.36 -10.72
CA GLY A 193 9.29 -12.45 -11.83
C GLY A 193 10.46 -12.96 -12.69
N ILE A 194 11.49 -13.52 -12.06
CA ILE A 194 12.63 -14.15 -12.76
C ILE A 194 12.16 -15.35 -13.58
N ILE A 195 11.42 -16.28 -12.95
CA ILE A 195 10.88 -17.48 -13.61
C ILE A 195 9.97 -17.10 -14.79
N PHE A 196 9.11 -16.10 -14.58
CA PHE A 196 8.20 -15.62 -15.59
C PHE A 196 8.93 -14.96 -16.77
N SER A 197 9.98 -14.17 -16.49
CA SER A 197 10.82 -13.55 -17.52
C SER A 197 11.50 -14.58 -18.41
N GLU A 198 12.01 -15.64 -17.82
CA GLU A 198 12.63 -16.74 -18.55
C GLU A 198 11.64 -17.46 -19.48
N GLN A 199 10.43 -17.75 -18.97
CA GLN A 199 9.38 -18.43 -19.75
C GLN A 199 8.82 -17.59 -20.91
N VAL A 200 8.74 -16.28 -20.76
CA VAL A 200 8.11 -15.39 -21.76
C VAL A 200 9.13 -14.76 -22.70
N LEU A 201 10.32 -14.42 -22.21
CA LEU A 201 11.33 -13.67 -22.95
C LEU A 201 12.56 -14.52 -23.32
N GLY A 202 12.64 -15.77 -22.84
CA GLY A 202 13.84 -16.63 -23.03
C GLY A 202 15.09 -16.13 -22.29
N VAL A 203 14.93 -15.07 -21.45
CA VAL A 203 16.01 -14.48 -20.66
C VAL A 203 15.56 -14.42 -19.21
N ALA A 204 16.27 -15.13 -18.32
CA ALA A 204 15.94 -15.22 -16.90
C ALA A 204 15.94 -13.85 -16.20
N PHE A 205 16.71 -12.90 -16.72
CA PHE A 205 16.85 -11.60 -16.07
C PHE A 205 16.93 -10.46 -17.11
N LYS A 206 15.93 -9.60 -17.10
CA LYS A 206 15.93 -8.36 -17.89
C LYS A 206 16.35 -7.20 -17.01
N TRP A 207 17.50 -6.59 -17.33
CA TRP A 207 18.01 -5.40 -16.67
C TRP A 207 17.21 -4.15 -17.09
N ASP A 208 16.05 -3.98 -16.53
CA ASP A 208 15.28 -2.73 -16.68
C ASP A 208 15.18 -1.98 -15.33
N HIS A 209 14.79 -0.72 -15.40
CA HIS A 209 14.66 0.12 -14.21
C HIS A 209 13.69 -0.45 -13.16
N LYS A 210 12.67 -1.22 -13.58
CA LYS A 210 11.71 -1.88 -12.66
C LYS A 210 12.39 -2.96 -11.85
N THR A 211 13.13 -3.83 -12.52
CA THR A 211 13.89 -4.92 -11.90
C THR A 211 14.94 -4.37 -10.95
N LEU A 212 15.72 -3.36 -11.37
CA LEU A 212 16.75 -2.74 -10.54
C LEU A 212 16.17 -2.10 -9.27
N LEU A 213 15.09 -1.32 -9.41
CA LEU A 213 14.45 -0.66 -8.26
C LEU A 213 13.76 -1.68 -7.33
N SER A 214 13.16 -2.75 -7.89
CA SER A 214 12.57 -3.82 -7.07
C SER A 214 13.63 -4.57 -6.27
N LEU A 215 14.79 -4.88 -6.88
CA LEU A 215 15.93 -5.50 -6.19
C LEU A 215 16.53 -4.56 -5.14
N LEU A 216 16.67 -3.27 -5.44
CA LEU A 216 17.14 -2.28 -4.48
C LEU A 216 16.20 -2.18 -3.28
N SER A 217 14.89 -2.13 -3.51
CA SER A 217 13.89 -2.16 -2.44
C SER A 217 14.00 -3.45 -1.61
N TRP A 218 14.10 -4.60 -2.27
CA TRP A 218 14.29 -5.89 -1.61
C TRP A 218 15.55 -5.90 -0.74
N ALA A 219 16.68 -5.38 -1.25
CA ALA A 219 17.92 -5.28 -0.50
C ALA A 219 17.78 -4.35 0.72
N LEU A 220 17.11 -3.19 0.58
CA LEU A 220 16.87 -2.26 1.68
C LEU A 220 16.06 -2.90 2.81
N PHE A 221 14.99 -3.63 2.49
CA PHE A 221 14.22 -4.37 3.51
C PHE A 221 15.02 -5.53 4.12
N GLY A 222 15.81 -6.26 3.32
CA GLY A 222 16.72 -7.30 3.81
C GLY A 222 17.76 -6.76 4.78
N ILE A 223 18.40 -5.64 4.44
CA ILE A 223 19.37 -4.94 5.29
C ILE A 223 18.70 -4.45 6.59
N LEU A 224 17.47 -3.92 6.50
CA LEU A 224 16.71 -3.49 7.67
C LEU A 224 16.46 -4.66 8.65
N LEU A 225 15.98 -5.79 8.13
CA LEU A 225 15.71 -6.97 8.94
C LEU A 225 16.99 -7.59 9.54
N ALA A 226 18.06 -7.67 8.75
CA ALA A 226 19.37 -8.11 9.21
C ALA A 226 19.97 -7.14 10.27
N GLY A 227 19.86 -5.83 10.03
CA GLY A 227 20.30 -4.80 10.98
C GLY A 227 19.53 -4.86 12.30
N ARG A 228 18.24 -5.19 12.25
CA ARG A 228 17.43 -5.45 13.45
C ARG A 228 17.94 -6.65 14.21
N GLN A 229 18.19 -7.77 13.51
CA GLN A 229 18.61 -9.02 14.12
C GLN A 229 20.03 -8.95 14.72
N TRP A 230 20.98 -8.35 14.01
CA TRP A 230 22.38 -8.38 14.39
C TRP A 230 22.85 -7.16 15.19
N ARG A 231 22.29 -5.98 14.88
CA ARG A 231 22.71 -4.70 15.49
C ARG A 231 21.63 -4.07 16.38
N GLY A 232 20.45 -4.67 16.47
CA GLY A 232 19.35 -4.16 17.28
C GLY A 232 18.81 -2.81 16.79
N TRP A 233 18.81 -2.53 15.48
CA TRP A 233 18.35 -1.25 14.92
C TRP A 233 16.94 -0.92 15.38
N ARG A 234 16.74 0.36 15.77
CA ARG A 234 15.49 0.90 16.31
C ARG A 234 15.28 2.36 15.90
N GLY A 235 14.08 2.88 16.15
CA GLY A 235 13.75 4.30 16.01
C GLY A 235 13.98 4.83 14.59
N LYS A 236 14.65 5.98 14.47
CA LYS A 236 14.80 6.71 13.20
C LYS A 236 15.41 5.88 12.07
N THR A 237 16.39 5.02 12.37
CA THR A 237 17.02 4.16 11.35
C THR A 237 15.99 3.23 10.73
N VAL A 238 15.14 2.57 11.54
CA VAL A 238 14.09 1.68 11.07
C VAL A 238 13.09 2.42 10.19
N LEU A 239 12.66 3.61 10.63
CA LEU A 239 11.70 4.43 9.89
C LEU A 239 12.27 4.87 8.54
N SER A 240 13.53 5.32 8.50
CA SER A 240 14.20 5.74 7.26
C SER A 240 14.35 4.60 6.26
N PHE A 241 14.77 3.42 6.70
CA PHE A 241 14.89 2.24 5.83
C PHE A 241 13.52 1.76 5.34
N THR A 242 12.49 1.79 6.19
CA THR A 242 11.12 1.40 5.81
C THR A 242 10.58 2.34 4.72
N LEU A 243 10.68 3.64 4.92
CA LEU A 243 10.20 4.64 3.96
C LEU A 243 11.05 4.66 2.68
N GLY A 244 12.38 4.56 2.80
CA GLY A 244 13.27 4.50 1.64
C GLY A 244 13.02 3.25 0.79
N GLY A 245 12.90 2.08 1.42
CA GLY A 245 12.57 0.82 0.75
C GLY A 245 11.21 0.89 0.05
N PHE A 246 10.19 1.44 0.73
CA PHE A 246 8.87 1.61 0.14
C PHE A 246 8.87 2.61 -1.02
N LEU A 247 9.52 3.76 -0.88
CA LEU A 247 9.63 4.76 -1.96
C LEU A 247 10.31 4.17 -3.20
N THR A 248 11.39 3.40 -3.01
CA THR A 248 12.07 2.71 -4.10
C THR A 248 11.16 1.70 -4.79
N LEU A 249 10.37 0.95 -4.02
CA LEU A 249 9.39 0.01 -4.54
C LEU A 249 8.27 0.72 -5.31
N LEU A 250 7.77 1.85 -4.78
CA LEU A 250 6.77 2.68 -5.43
C LEU A 250 7.27 3.17 -6.80
N MET A 251 8.53 3.64 -6.88
CA MET A 251 9.15 4.08 -8.12
C MET A 251 9.34 2.94 -9.12
N ALA A 252 9.59 1.72 -8.64
CA ALA A 252 9.78 0.55 -9.49
C ALA A 252 8.58 0.27 -10.40
N TYR A 253 7.38 0.36 -9.87
CA TYR A 253 6.16 0.04 -10.63
C TYR A 253 5.32 1.28 -10.92
N VAL A 254 4.86 1.97 -9.89
CA VAL A 254 3.95 3.12 -10.02
C VAL A 254 4.63 4.25 -10.77
N GLY A 255 5.85 4.60 -10.37
CA GLY A 255 6.62 5.67 -11.03
C GLY A 255 6.89 5.36 -12.50
N SER A 256 7.30 4.14 -12.81
CA SER A 256 7.57 3.72 -14.19
C SER A 256 6.32 3.72 -15.07
N ARG A 257 5.18 3.27 -14.53
CA ARG A 257 3.91 3.28 -15.26
C ARG A 257 3.34 4.69 -15.40
N PHE A 258 3.44 5.52 -14.36
CA PHE A 258 3.04 6.91 -14.43
C PHE A 258 3.79 7.68 -15.52
N VAL A 259 5.10 7.51 -15.59
CA VAL A 259 5.92 8.15 -16.64
C VAL A 259 5.50 7.67 -18.04
N LEU A 260 5.27 6.37 -18.21
CA LEU A 260 4.86 5.83 -19.52
C LEU A 260 3.45 6.25 -19.91
N GLU A 261 2.47 6.13 -19.00
CA GLU A 261 1.06 6.35 -19.28
C GLU A 261 0.71 7.85 -19.34
N VAL A 262 1.28 8.67 -18.42
CA VAL A 262 0.90 10.10 -18.28
C VAL A 262 1.85 11.03 -19.01
N LEU A 263 3.17 10.85 -18.87
CA LEU A 263 4.15 11.78 -19.46
C LEU A 263 4.49 11.45 -20.92
N LEU A 264 4.62 10.17 -21.25
CA LEU A 264 5.02 9.74 -22.59
C LEU A 264 3.83 9.33 -23.47
N HIS A 265 2.60 9.29 -22.93
CA HIS A 265 1.38 8.86 -23.62
C HIS A 265 1.55 7.54 -24.39
N ARG A 266 2.43 6.65 -23.93
CA ARG A 266 2.69 5.33 -24.52
C ARG A 266 1.87 4.27 -23.77
N SER A 267 0.80 3.75 -24.39
CA SER A 267 0.21 2.49 -23.98
C SER A 267 1.21 1.37 -24.29
N LEU A 268 1.44 0.46 -23.33
CA LEU A 268 2.17 -0.78 -23.61
C LEU A 268 1.23 -1.65 -24.43
N THR A 269 1.41 -1.64 -25.75
CA THR A 269 0.90 -2.67 -26.64
C THR A 269 1.70 -3.96 -26.43
#